data_403043c8bc78256d5d33858de87287a1
#
_entry.id   403043c8bc78256d5d33858de87287a1
#
_cell.length_a   1.000
_cell.length_b   1.000
_cell.length_c   1.000
_cell.angle_alpha   90.00
_cell.angle_beta   90.00
_cell.angle_gamma   90.00
#
_symmetry.space_group_name_H-M   'P 1'
#
loop_
_entity.id
_entity.type
_entity.pdbx_description
1 polymer ?
#
loop_
_entity_poly.entity_id
_entity_poly.type
_entity_poly.pdbx_seq_one_letter_code
_entity_poly.pdbx_strand_id
1 'polypeptide(L)'
;GQPQVTSAHIHQLQAGAMSFDDFLRHGLVEYLDVNEENDSNIALFEHNIKPSTTHLEIECFTLLGAVAGLVPYPHHNQSPRNTYQCAMGKQAIGAIGYNQLNRIDTLLYLMVYPQKPIVSTKTIELIGYDKLPAGQNAMVAVMSFSGYDIEDALVLNGASLDRGFGRCQVMRKQS
;
A
#
# COMPACT_ATOMS: atom_id res chain seq x y z
N GLY A 1 -31.43 -4.21 -10.95
CA GLY A 1 -30.61 -5.26 -10.49
C GLY A 1 -30.24 -5.19 -9.01
N GLN A 2 -30.22 -6.34 -8.40
CA GLN A 2 -29.66 -6.48 -7.05
C GLN A 2 -28.34 -7.24 -7.13
N PRO A 3 -27.39 -7.01 -6.21
CA PRO A 3 -26.17 -7.79 -6.14
C PRO A 3 -26.47 -9.29 -5.99
N GLN A 4 -25.69 -10.14 -6.63
CA GLN A 4 -25.80 -11.59 -6.48
C GLN A 4 -25.32 -12.06 -5.11
N VAL A 5 -24.37 -11.34 -4.50
CA VAL A 5 -23.91 -11.59 -3.14
C VAL A 5 -24.95 -11.07 -2.15
N THR A 6 -25.48 -11.94 -1.33
CA THR A 6 -26.48 -11.63 -0.31
C THR A 6 -25.86 -11.64 1.09
N SER A 7 -26.59 -11.12 2.07
CA SER A 7 -26.17 -11.18 3.48
C SER A 7 -25.87 -12.61 3.95
N ALA A 8 -26.60 -13.60 3.44
CA ALA A 8 -26.38 -15.01 3.75
C ALA A 8 -24.98 -15.48 3.29
N HIS A 9 -24.55 -15.08 2.09
CA HIS A 9 -23.21 -15.40 1.59
C HIS A 9 -22.11 -14.76 2.47
N ILE A 10 -22.32 -13.54 2.91
CA ILE A 10 -21.36 -12.84 3.78
C ILE A 10 -21.28 -13.53 5.15
N HIS A 11 -22.39 -13.95 5.74
CA HIS A 11 -22.40 -14.71 6.99
C HIS A 11 -21.69 -16.05 6.85
N GLN A 12 -21.88 -16.76 5.74
CA GLN A 12 -21.19 -18.02 5.46
C GLN A 12 -19.67 -17.81 5.32
N LEU A 13 -19.25 -16.70 4.69
CA LEU A 13 -17.84 -16.34 4.59
C LEU A 13 -17.23 -16.04 5.96
N GLN A 14 -17.93 -15.26 6.79
CA GLN A 14 -17.49 -14.92 8.15
C GLN A 14 -17.43 -16.16 9.07
N ALA A 15 -18.36 -17.07 8.90
CA ALA A 15 -18.41 -18.34 9.66
C ALA A 15 -17.39 -19.38 9.17
N GLY A 16 -16.70 -19.11 8.06
CA GLY A 16 -15.75 -20.05 7.46
C GLY A 16 -16.41 -21.21 6.69
N ALA A 17 -17.73 -21.17 6.48
CA ALA A 17 -18.45 -22.18 5.70
C ALA A 17 -18.19 -22.03 4.17
N MET A 18 -17.89 -20.83 3.71
CA MET A 18 -17.49 -20.53 2.34
C MET A 18 -16.19 -19.75 2.35
N SER A 19 -15.33 -20.00 1.37
CA SER A 19 -14.13 -19.21 1.09
C SER A 19 -14.40 -18.19 -0.03
N PHE A 20 -13.48 -17.25 -0.22
CA PHE A 20 -13.54 -16.33 -1.36
C PHE A 20 -13.43 -17.07 -2.70
N ASP A 21 -12.66 -18.16 -2.75
CA ASP A 21 -12.58 -19.03 -3.93
C ASP A 21 -13.94 -19.66 -4.28
N ASP A 22 -14.75 -19.98 -3.29
CA ASP A 22 -16.11 -20.48 -3.52
C ASP A 22 -17.00 -19.41 -4.15
N PHE A 23 -16.84 -18.15 -3.78
CA PHE A 23 -17.52 -17.03 -4.42
C PHE A 23 -17.17 -16.94 -5.91
N LEU A 24 -15.88 -17.08 -6.24
CA LEU A 24 -15.41 -17.12 -7.62
C LEU A 24 -15.98 -18.31 -8.40
N ARG A 25 -15.97 -19.51 -7.81
CA ARG A 25 -16.50 -20.74 -8.43
C ARG A 25 -17.99 -20.67 -8.71
N HIS A 26 -18.76 -20.03 -7.84
CA HIS A 26 -20.20 -19.87 -7.98
C HIS A 26 -20.61 -18.68 -8.85
N GLY A 27 -19.65 -17.92 -9.37
CA GLY A 27 -19.90 -16.75 -10.21
C GLY A 27 -20.52 -15.56 -9.47
N LEU A 28 -20.40 -15.53 -8.14
CA LEU A 28 -20.85 -14.40 -7.31
C LEU A 28 -19.93 -13.21 -7.42
N VAL A 29 -18.63 -13.45 -7.63
CA VAL A 29 -17.56 -12.49 -7.80
C VAL A 29 -16.73 -12.94 -9.00
N GLU A 30 -16.25 -12.01 -9.79
CA GLU A 30 -15.34 -12.30 -10.91
C GLU A 30 -14.24 -11.26 -11.03
N TYR A 31 -13.11 -11.67 -11.60
CA TYR A 31 -12.05 -10.76 -11.99
C TYR A 31 -12.31 -10.25 -13.40
N LEU A 32 -12.25 -8.94 -13.59
CA LEU A 32 -12.36 -8.30 -14.89
C LEU A 32 -10.98 -7.80 -15.34
N ASP A 33 -10.62 -8.09 -16.58
CA ASP A 33 -9.48 -7.45 -17.22
C ASP A 33 -9.85 -6.07 -17.79
N VAL A 34 -8.86 -5.34 -18.29
CA VAL A 34 -9.07 -3.99 -18.83
C VAL A 34 -10.03 -3.98 -20.02
N ASN A 35 -10.00 -5.00 -20.86
CA ASN A 35 -10.85 -5.08 -22.03
C ASN A 35 -12.32 -5.37 -21.64
N GLU A 36 -12.55 -6.26 -20.70
CA GLU A 36 -13.89 -6.52 -20.17
C GLU A 36 -14.43 -5.32 -19.39
N GLU A 37 -13.58 -4.63 -18.66
CA GLU A 37 -13.93 -3.43 -17.90
C GLU A 37 -14.45 -2.32 -18.81
N ASN A 38 -13.88 -2.17 -20.03
CA ASN A 38 -14.33 -1.18 -21.00
C ASN A 38 -15.76 -1.45 -21.50
N ASP A 39 -16.19 -2.70 -21.53
CA ASP A 39 -17.52 -3.11 -21.95
C ASP A 39 -18.50 -3.26 -20.78
N SER A 40 -18.06 -3.00 -19.56
CA SER A 40 -18.85 -3.15 -18.34
C SER A 40 -19.28 -1.81 -17.77
N ASN A 41 -20.43 -1.78 -17.13
CA ASN A 41 -20.92 -0.63 -16.36
C ASN A 41 -20.78 -0.95 -14.87
N ILE A 42 -19.68 -0.52 -14.26
CA ILE A 42 -19.36 -0.81 -12.87
C ILE A 42 -19.88 0.31 -11.99
N ALA A 43 -20.69 -0.02 -10.98
CA ALA A 43 -21.08 0.88 -9.92
C ALA A 43 -20.06 0.80 -8.76
N LEU A 44 -19.63 1.94 -8.23
CA LEU A 44 -18.73 1.99 -7.10
C LEU A 44 -19.42 1.72 -5.76
N PHE A 45 -20.68 2.13 -5.65
CA PHE A 45 -21.46 2.01 -4.43
C PHE A 45 -22.87 1.49 -4.76
N GLU A 46 -23.52 0.85 -3.79
CA GLU A 46 -24.88 0.34 -3.97
C GLU A 46 -25.88 1.40 -4.43
N HIS A 47 -25.79 2.61 -3.90
CA HIS A 47 -26.70 3.69 -4.27
C HIS A 47 -26.49 4.21 -5.71
N ASN A 48 -25.39 3.83 -6.34
CA ASN A 48 -25.08 4.20 -7.73
C ASN A 48 -25.58 3.16 -8.75
N ILE A 49 -26.20 2.09 -8.31
CA ILE A 49 -26.71 1.04 -9.20
C ILE A 49 -27.84 1.60 -10.05
N LYS A 50 -27.70 1.43 -11.37
CA LYS A 50 -28.70 1.78 -12.39
C LYS A 50 -29.17 0.49 -13.11
N PRO A 51 -30.27 0.54 -13.85
CA PRO A 51 -30.73 -0.63 -14.62
C PRO A 51 -29.69 -1.16 -15.62
N SER A 52 -28.79 -0.29 -16.10
CA SER A 52 -27.71 -0.65 -17.02
C SER A 52 -26.43 -1.14 -16.31
N THR A 53 -26.37 -1.13 -14.98
CA THR A 53 -25.20 -1.56 -14.23
C THR A 53 -25.01 -3.06 -14.35
N THR A 54 -23.81 -3.49 -14.71
CA THR A 54 -23.46 -4.90 -14.89
C THR A 54 -22.75 -5.47 -13.67
N HIS A 55 -21.94 -4.65 -12.99
CA HIS A 55 -21.11 -5.06 -11.87
C HIS A 55 -21.16 -4.03 -10.73
N LEU A 56 -20.95 -4.51 -9.51
CA LEU A 56 -20.76 -3.68 -8.34
C LEU A 56 -19.35 -3.92 -7.80
N GLU A 57 -18.60 -2.84 -7.58
CA GLU A 57 -17.27 -2.92 -6.98
C GLU A 57 -17.36 -3.39 -5.53
N ILE A 58 -16.47 -4.28 -5.11
CA ILE A 58 -16.42 -4.76 -3.72
C ILE A 58 -16.02 -3.60 -2.80
N GLU A 59 -14.91 -2.95 -3.14
CA GLU A 59 -14.41 -1.74 -2.47
C GLU A 59 -13.60 -0.91 -3.46
N CYS A 60 -13.80 0.40 -3.48
CA CYS A 60 -13.13 1.25 -4.46
C CYS A 60 -11.60 1.33 -4.26
N PHE A 61 -11.09 1.15 -3.05
CA PHE A 61 -9.65 1.15 -2.82
C PHE A 61 -8.94 -0.07 -3.42
N THR A 62 -9.66 -1.16 -3.69
CA THR A 62 -9.09 -2.37 -4.30
C THR A 62 -8.73 -2.19 -5.77
N LEU A 63 -9.10 -1.07 -6.39
CA LEU A 63 -8.64 -0.68 -7.72
C LEU A 63 -7.09 -0.60 -7.78
N LEU A 64 -6.48 -0.21 -6.68
CA LEU A 64 -5.04 -0.13 -6.55
C LEU A 64 -4.47 -1.43 -5.96
N GLY A 65 -3.29 -1.81 -6.42
CA GLY A 65 -2.52 -2.91 -5.84
C GLY A 65 -2.03 -2.59 -4.42
N ALA A 66 -1.39 -3.55 -3.78
CA ALA A 66 -0.91 -3.41 -2.41
C ALA A 66 0.07 -2.24 -2.24
N VAL A 67 1.03 -2.10 -3.15
CA VAL A 67 2.05 -1.04 -3.05
C VAL A 67 1.45 0.34 -3.30
N ALA A 68 0.60 0.48 -4.33
CA ALA A 68 -0.09 1.74 -4.61
C ALA A 68 -1.11 2.09 -3.52
N GLY A 69 -1.69 1.10 -2.88
CA GLY A 69 -2.61 1.28 -1.76
C GLY A 69 -1.96 1.86 -0.50
N LEU A 70 -0.63 1.83 -0.39
CA LEU A 70 0.10 2.47 0.71
C LEU A 70 0.18 4.00 0.57
N VAL A 71 -0.01 4.52 -0.64
CA VAL A 71 0.08 5.97 -0.91
C VAL A 71 -1.14 6.67 -0.31
N PRO A 72 -0.96 7.67 0.57
CA PRO A 72 -2.09 8.46 1.07
C PRO A 72 -2.60 9.40 -0.01
N TYR A 73 -3.92 9.51 -0.14
CA TYR A 73 -4.58 10.37 -1.14
C TYR A 73 -3.99 10.24 -2.55
N PRO A 74 -3.91 9.03 -3.13
CA PRO A 74 -3.26 8.84 -4.43
C PRO A 74 -3.97 9.57 -5.57
N HIS A 75 -5.26 9.82 -5.42
CA HIS A 75 -6.08 10.56 -6.39
C HIS A 75 -5.83 12.07 -6.39
N HIS A 76 -5.09 12.60 -5.41
CA HIS A 76 -4.65 13.99 -5.38
C HIS A 76 -3.31 14.22 -6.08
N ASN A 77 -2.61 13.17 -6.46
CA ASN A 77 -1.30 13.23 -7.11
C ASN A 77 -1.40 13.01 -8.61
N GLN A 78 -0.37 13.42 -9.34
CA GLN A 78 -0.20 13.00 -10.73
C GLN A 78 0.13 11.51 -10.78
N SER A 79 -0.43 10.79 -11.77
CA SER A 79 -0.21 9.34 -11.91
C SER A 79 1.25 8.93 -12.04
N PRO A 80 2.15 9.66 -12.77
CA PRO A 80 3.57 9.34 -12.79
C PRO A 80 4.22 9.37 -11.41
N ARG A 81 3.80 10.28 -10.53
CA ARG A 81 4.36 10.39 -9.17
C ARG A 81 3.94 9.22 -8.29
N ASN A 82 2.74 8.73 -8.43
CA ASN A 82 2.31 7.49 -7.78
C ASN A 82 3.12 6.29 -8.30
N THR A 83 3.40 6.24 -9.58
CA THR A 83 4.23 5.19 -10.20
C THR A 83 5.66 5.20 -9.64
N TYR A 84 6.28 6.37 -9.55
CA TYR A 84 7.62 6.49 -8.97
C TYR A 84 7.64 6.13 -7.49
N GLN A 85 6.62 6.53 -6.73
CA GLN A 85 6.51 6.13 -5.33
C GLN A 85 6.39 4.61 -5.17
N CYS A 86 5.61 3.95 -6.03
CA CYS A 86 5.51 2.49 -6.02
C CYS A 86 6.86 1.82 -6.31
N ALA A 87 7.64 2.35 -7.24
CA ALA A 87 8.98 1.84 -7.54
C ALA A 87 9.95 2.05 -6.37
N MET A 88 9.96 3.24 -5.78
CA MET A 88 10.85 3.59 -4.68
C MET A 88 10.45 2.91 -3.36
N GLY A 89 9.17 2.73 -3.11
CA GLY A 89 8.68 2.06 -1.91
C GLY A 89 9.18 0.61 -1.78
N LYS A 90 9.40 -0.05 -2.90
CA LYS A 90 9.98 -1.40 -2.94
C LYS A 90 11.49 -1.43 -2.60
N GLN A 91 12.14 -0.28 -2.66
CA GLN A 91 13.57 -0.11 -2.38
C GLN A 91 13.83 0.56 -1.02
N ALA A 92 12.77 0.83 -0.26
CA ALA A 92 12.88 1.48 1.04
C ALA A 92 13.57 0.58 2.07
N ILE A 93 14.33 1.21 2.96
CA ILE A 93 14.99 0.54 4.08
C ILE A 93 14.05 0.60 5.30
N GLY A 94 13.88 -0.54 5.94
CA GLY A 94 13.01 -0.65 7.11
C GLY A 94 13.26 -1.91 7.91
N ALA A 95 12.20 -2.54 8.41
CA ALA A 95 12.22 -3.83 9.07
C ALA A 95 11.71 -4.90 8.10
N ILE A 96 12.49 -5.95 7.86
CA ILE A 96 12.14 -7.04 6.94
C ILE A 96 11.23 -8.06 7.61
N GLY A 97 11.50 -8.37 8.88
CA GLY A 97 10.77 -9.36 9.64
C GLY A 97 11.19 -9.33 11.11
N TYR A 98 10.41 -9.95 11.98
CA TYR A 98 10.75 -10.06 13.40
C TYR A 98 12.01 -10.89 13.63
N ASN A 99 12.34 -11.78 12.69
CA ASN A 99 13.54 -12.62 12.70
C ASN A 99 14.70 -12.04 11.89
N GLN A 100 14.70 -10.74 11.60
CA GLN A 100 15.66 -10.13 10.68
C GLN A 100 17.13 -10.35 11.07
N LEU A 101 17.44 -10.41 12.36
CA LEU A 101 18.82 -10.65 12.85
C LEU A 101 19.26 -12.12 12.70
N ASN A 102 18.32 -13.03 12.55
CA ASN A 102 18.58 -14.47 12.42
C ASN A 102 18.51 -14.96 10.96
N ARG A 103 18.22 -14.08 10.02
CA ARG A 103 18.15 -14.43 8.59
C ARG A 103 19.54 -14.72 8.02
N ILE A 104 19.58 -15.63 7.05
CA ILE A 104 20.81 -16.00 6.32
C ILE A 104 20.80 -15.29 4.96
N ASP A 105 20.84 -13.96 4.99
CA ASP A 105 20.94 -13.15 3.78
C ASP A 105 22.40 -12.70 3.59
N THR A 106 22.85 -12.68 2.33
CA THR A 106 24.20 -12.21 1.98
C THR A 106 24.37 -10.74 2.34
N LEU A 107 23.32 -9.93 2.10
CA LEU A 107 23.28 -8.51 2.36
C LEU A 107 21.91 -8.11 2.93
N LEU A 108 21.91 -7.41 4.05
CA LEU A 108 20.70 -6.99 4.73
C LEU A 108 20.84 -5.53 5.19
N TYR A 109 19.94 -4.68 4.73
CA TYR A 109 19.80 -3.30 5.19
C TYR A 109 18.71 -3.23 6.25
N LEU A 110 19.02 -2.67 7.41
CA LEU A 110 18.10 -2.55 8.52
C LEU A 110 18.00 -1.09 8.97
N MET A 111 16.80 -0.59 9.14
CA MET A 111 16.59 0.71 9.79
C MET A 111 16.62 0.54 11.30
N VAL A 112 17.31 1.45 11.98
CA VAL A 112 17.51 1.35 13.44
C VAL A 112 16.21 1.62 14.20
N TYR A 113 15.48 2.66 13.82
CA TYR A 113 14.20 3.06 14.42
C TYR A 113 13.12 3.24 13.35
N PRO A 114 12.59 2.17 12.77
CA PRO A 114 11.52 2.29 11.80
C PRO A 114 10.23 2.78 12.46
N GLN A 115 9.48 3.60 11.77
CA GLN A 115 8.23 4.17 12.25
C GLN A 115 7.09 3.86 11.28
N LYS A 116 5.91 3.60 11.79
CA LYS A 116 4.72 3.50 10.96
C LYS A 116 4.37 4.89 10.40
N PRO A 117 3.78 4.98 9.21
CA PRO A 117 3.34 6.26 8.65
C PRO A 117 2.34 6.96 9.57
N ILE A 118 2.46 8.27 9.70
CA ILE A 118 1.47 9.09 10.45
C ILE A 118 0.11 9.03 9.78
N VAL A 119 0.10 9.10 8.43
CA VAL A 119 -1.13 8.99 7.65
C VAL A 119 -1.29 7.54 7.21
N SER A 120 -2.37 6.91 7.66
CA SER A 120 -2.67 5.51 7.36
C SER A 120 -3.66 5.39 6.19
N THR A 121 -3.62 4.23 5.54
CA THR A 121 -4.63 3.80 4.59
C THR A 121 -5.21 2.47 5.02
N LYS A 122 -6.35 2.09 4.46
CA LYS A 122 -6.93 0.78 4.74
C LYS A 122 -6.00 -0.37 4.34
N THR A 123 -5.29 -0.22 3.24
CA THR A 123 -4.30 -1.20 2.76
C THR A 123 -3.16 -1.38 3.74
N ILE A 124 -2.65 -0.32 4.36
CA ILE A 124 -1.59 -0.39 5.39
C ILE A 124 -2.01 -1.33 6.52
N GLU A 125 -3.24 -1.20 6.99
CA GLU A 125 -3.78 -2.05 8.05
C GLU A 125 -3.96 -3.51 7.60
N LEU A 126 -4.51 -3.71 6.39
CA LEU A 126 -4.82 -5.03 5.87
C LEU A 126 -3.58 -5.89 5.60
N ILE A 127 -2.51 -5.30 5.09
CA ILE A 127 -1.26 -6.02 4.81
C ILE A 127 -0.30 -6.04 5.99
N GLY A 128 -0.59 -5.32 7.08
CA GLY A 128 0.27 -5.26 8.26
C GLY A 128 1.54 -4.44 8.07
N TYR A 129 1.54 -3.48 7.15
CA TYR A 129 2.69 -2.61 6.90
C TYR A 129 3.06 -1.77 8.13
N ASP A 130 2.12 -1.43 8.97
CA ASP A 130 2.31 -0.73 10.25
C ASP A 130 3.11 -1.54 11.27
N LYS A 131 3.12 -2.86 11.14
CA LYS A 131 3.86 -3.78 12.03
C LYS A 131 5.33 -3.93 11.63
N LEU A 132 5.63 -3.84 10.36
CA LEU A 132 6.97 -3.92 9.78
C LEU A 132 7.17 -2.76 8.79
N PRO A 133 7.25 -1.52 9.27
CA PRO A 133 7.34 -0.36 8.42
C PRO A 133 8.73 -0.20 7.78
N ALA A 134 8.80 0.60 6.74
CA ALA A 134 10.04 0.92 6.03
C ALA A 134 10.16 2.43 5.86
N GLY A 135 10.64 3.09 6.88
CA GLY A 135 10.88 4.52 6.86
C GLY A 135 10.71 5.19 8.22
N GLN A 136 10.78 6.49 8.20
CA GLN A 136 10.60 7.36 9.36
C GLN A 136 9.75 8.57 8.95
N ASN A 137 9.02 9.12 9.90
CA ASN A 137 8.28 10.37 9.70
C ASN A 137 9.21 11.55 9.88
N ALA A 138 9.13 12.52 8.97
CA ALA A 138 9.99 13.70 8.99
C ALA A 138 9.15 14.97 9.10
N MET A 139 9.71 15.99 9.75
CA MET A 139 9.21 17.36 9.67
C MET A 139 9.81 17.99 8.42
N VAL A 140 8.96 18.43 7.48
CA VAL A 140 9.40 18.95 6.18
C VAL A 140 9.00 20.42 6.05
N ALA A 141 9.94 21.26 5.65
CA ALA A 141 9.69 22.61 5.19
C ALA A 141 10.08 22.71 3.72
N VAL A 142 9.11 23.06 2.87
CA VAL A 142 9.34 23.27 1.43
C VAL A 142 9.73 24.71 1.20
N MET A 143 11.02 24.98 0.95
CA MET A 143 11.53 26.33 0.73
C MET A 143 12.85 26.28 -0.05
N SER A 144 13.26 27.40 -0.59
CA SER A 144 14.64 27.57 -1.06
C SER A 144 15.52 27.96 0.13
N PHE A 145 16.51 27.13 0.44
CA PHE A 145 17.41 27.35 1.57
C PHE A 145 18.86 27.16 1.12
N SER A 146 19.68 28.20 1.23
CA SER A 146 21.11 28.23 0.91
C SER A 146 21.51 27.87 -0.53
N GLY A 147 20.58 27.56 -1.41
CA GLY A 147 20.84 27.15 -2.79
C GLY A 147 21.46 25.76 -2.98
N TYR A 148 21.61 24.97 -1.92
CA TYR A 148 22.09 23.58 -2.00
C TYR A 148 20.96 22.55 -2.18
N ASP A 149 19.73 22.99 -2.27
CA ASP A 149 18.51 22.17 -2.38
C ASP A 149 17.92 22.17 -3.80
N ILE A 150 18.74 22.40 -4.83
CA ILE A 150 18.34 22.49 -6.24
C ILE A 150 18.40 21.10 -6.90
N GLU A 151 17.55 20.87 -7.91
CA GLU A 151 17.49 19.62 -8.69
C GLU A 151 17.27 18.36 -7.83
N ASP A 152 16.16 18.32 -7.09
CA ASP A 152 15.76 17.21 -6.22
C ASP A 152 16.68 16.98 -5.00
N ALA A 153 17.62 17.90 -4.75
CA ALA A 153 18.43 17.87 -3.55
C ALA A 153 17.61 18.28 -2.31
N LEU A 154 18.10 17.91 -1.14
CA LEU A 154 17.48 18.27 0.12
C LEU A 154 18.56 18.67 1.15
N VAL A 155 18.16 19.47 2.13
CA VAL A 155 19.00 19.87 3.25
C VAL A 155 18.40 19.25 4.51
N LEU A 156 19.21 18.52 5.26
CA LEU A 156 18.81 17.87 6.50
C LEU A 156 19.33 18.63 7.71
N ASN A 157 18.58 18.61 8.79
CA ASN A 157 19.04 19.13 10.08
C ASN A 157 20.12 18.22 10.68
N GLY A 158 21.33 18.75 10.93
CA GLY A 158 22.44 18.00 11.49
C GLY A 158 22.13 17.41 12.86
N ALA A 159 21.45 18.16 13.73
CA ALA A 159 21.05 17.67 15.03
C ALA A 159 20.07 16.49 14.98
N SER A 160 19.18 16.47 13.96
CA SER A 160 18.29 15.33 13.73
C SER A 160 19.07 14.09 13.32
N LEU A 161 20.08 14.24 12.49
CA LEU A 161 20.97 13.13 12.09
C LEU A 161 21.76 12.60 13.29
N ASP A 162 22.27 13.48 14.13
CA ASP A 162 23.00 13.11 15.36
C ASP A 162 22.09 12.33 16.33
N ARG A 163 20.82 12.66 16.38
CA ARG A 163 19.81 11.95 17.17
C ARG A 163 19.36 10.62 16.57
N GLY A 164 19.80 10.30 15.34
CA GLY A 164 19.56 9.01 14.71
C GLY A 164 18.53 9.01 13.57
N PHE A 165 18.10 10.18 13.11
CA PHE A 165 17.20 10.22 11.94
C PHE A 165 17.88 9.62 10.69
N GLY A 166 17.20 8.69 10.03
CA GLY A 166 17.72 8.00 8.85
C GLY A 166 18.83 6.99 9.11
N ARG A 167 19.17 6.70 10.38
CA ARG A 167 20.23 5.76 10.71
C ARG A 167 19.86 4.34 10.31
N CYS A 168 20.76 3.67 9.61
CA CYS A 168 20.60 2.28 9.20
C CYS A 168 21.85 1.47 9.47
N GLN A 169 21.69 0.15 9.48
CA GLN A 169 22.75 -0.83 9.60
C GLN A 169 22.80 -1.66 8.31
N VAL A 170 24.01 -2.05 7.93
CA VAL A 170 24.23 -2.97 6.82
C VAL A 170 24.91 -4.21 7.37
N MET A 171 24.22 -5.35 7.29
CA MET A 171 24.75 -6.63 7.75
C MET A 171 25.16 -7.46 6.52
N ARG A 172 26.42 -7.88 6.49
CA ARG A 172 26.95 -8.81 5.49
C ARG A 172 27.41 -10.10 6.17
N LYS A 173 27.06 -11.22 5.57
CA LYS A 173 27.55 -12.52 5.99
C LYS A 173 28.62 -12.96 4.99
N GLN A 174 29.78 -13.30 5.52
CA GLN A 174 30.90 -13.83 4.76
C GLN A 174 31.25 -15.20 5.34
N SER A 175 31.49 -16.17 4.46
CA SER A 175 31.99 -17.52 4.81
C SER A 175 33.43 -17.67 4.41
#